data_b70e909665fa662680539eb33434e532
#
_entry.id   b70e909665fa662680539eb33434e532
#
_cell.length_a   1.000
_cell.length_b   1.000
_cell.length_c   1.000
_cell.angle_alpha   90.00
_cell.angle_beta   90.00
_cell.angle_gamma   90.00
#
_symmetry.space_group_name_H-M   'P 1'
#
loop_
_entity.id
_entity.type
_entity.pdbx_description
1 polymer ?
#
loop_
_entity_poly.entity_id
_entity_poly.type
_entity_poly.pdbx_seq_one_letter_code
_entity_poly.pdbx_strand_id
1 'polypeptide(L)'
;DCDKIFDAVADLDVERHIRPDHHATVSATVLDAMMDLLDELEPYETFSYFLPTCPFISPDDIKKGITKLQNRQCDSVVSMTQIPETLQLACLMSEDNVLPVFDNLECGLTNSKFIKKYYKPSGGFYMGLWNYLKENQNFFSRLTKGVIIPPARSVDINTIEDIKYAESMIW
;
A
#
# COMPACT_ATOMS: atom_id res chain seq x y z
N ASP A 1 8.18 -14.23 11.28
CA ASP A 1 9.44 -14.95 11.09
C ASP A 1 10.54 -14.59 12.10
N CYS A 2 10.17 -13.98 13.24
CA CYS A 2 11.13 -13.64 14.29
C CYS A 2 10.45 -13.59 15.65
N ASP A 3 10.95 -14.34 16.64
CA ASP A 3 10.42 -14.39 18.01
C ASP A 3 10.33 -12.99 18.64
N LYS A 4 11.28 -12.11 18.35
CA LYS A 4 11.28 -10.72 18.84
C LYS A 4 10.07 -9.91 18.40
N ILE A 5 9.52 -10.20 17.22
CA ILE A 5 8.28 -9.55 16.74
C ILE A 5 7.09 -10.07 17.55
N PHE A 6 7.05 -11.37 17.83
CA PHE A 6 6.01 -11.96 18.67
C PHE A 6 6.07 -11.43 20.11
N ASP A 7 7.27 -11.26 20.66
CA ASP A 7 7.48 -10.66 21.99
C ASP A 7 6.97 -9.21 22.04
N ALA A 8 7.19 -8.43 20.97
CA ALA A 8 6.76 -7.04 20.89
C ALA A 8 5.23 -6.87 20.84
N VAL A 9 4.48 -7.91 20.48
CA VAL A 9 3.01 -7.91 20.41
C VAL A 9 2.38 -8.89 21.39
N ALA A 10 3.15 -9.35 22.39
CA ALA A 10 2.69 -10.37 23.36
C ALA A 10 1.46 -9.95 24.16
N ASP A 11 1.32 -8.65 24.44
CA ASP A 11 0.21 -8.07 25.20
C ASP A 11 -1.05 -7.81 24.33
N LEU A 12 -0.99 -8.05 23.03
CA LEU A 12 -2.12 -7.88 22.13
C LEU A 12 -2.89 -9.20 21.98
N ASP A 13 -4.22 -9.09 21.95
CA ASP A 13 -5.12 -10.22 21.65
C ASP A 13 -5.14 -10.48 20.13
N VAL A 14 -4.08 -11.11 19.64
CA VAL A 14 -3.88 -11.41 18.22
C VAL A 14 -3.41 -12.84 18.03
N GLU A 15 -3.89 -13.50 16.99
CA GLU A 15 -3.36 -14.78 16.56
C GLU A 15 -2.00 -14.62 15.90
N ARG A 16 -1.11 -15.58 16.16
CA ARG A 16 0.25 -15.57 15.62
C ARG A 16 0.33 -16.55 14.47
N HIS A 17 0.76 -16.06 13.32
CA HIS A 17 1.06 -16.89 12.15
C HIS A 17 2.54 -16.80 11.82
N ILE A 18 3.19 -17.96 11.71
CA ILE A 18 4.61 -18.04 11.32
C ILE A 18 4.67 -18.16 9.81
N ARG A 19 5.25 -17.16 9.16
CA ARG A 19 5.47 -17.18 7.73
C ARG A 19 6.42 -18.32 7.35
N PRO A 20 6.03 -19.21 6.41
CA PRO A 20 6.90 -20.30 5.95
C PRO A 20 8.24 -19.79 5.38
N ASP A 21 9.30 -20.57 5.54
CA ASP A 21 10.67 -20.19 5.12
C ASP A 21 10.76 -19.81 3.64
N HIS A 22 9.99 -20.45 2.77
CA HIS A 22 10.00 -20.15 1.33
C HIS A 22 9.41 -18.77 1.00
N HIS A 23 8.63 -18.17 1.90
CA HIS A 23 8.17 -16.78 1.82
C HIS A 23 9.04 -15.79 2.62
N ALA A 24 10.04 -16.27 3.36
CA ALA A 24 11.01 -15.45 4.07
C ALA A 24 12.27 -15.16 3.24
N THR A 25 12.16 -15.18 1.92
CA THR A 25 13.27 -14.94 0.97
C THR A 25 13.24 -13.52 0.41
N VAL A 26 14.35 -13.06 -0.15
CA VAL A 26 14.47 -11.72 -0.78
C VAL A 26 13.53 -11.57 -1.99
N SER A 27 13.18 -12.66 -2.65
CA SER A 27 12.33 -12.68 -3.85
C SER A 27 10.84 -12.89 -3.54
N ALA A 28 10.50 -13.37 -2.35
CA ALA A 28 9.11 -13.61 -1.97
C ALA A 28 8.39 -12.27 -1.74
N THR A 29 7.21 -12.14 -2.32
CA THR A 29 6.38 -10.96 -2.11
C THR A 29 5.50 -11.15 -0.86
N VAL A 30 5.08 -10.03 -0.28
CA VAL A 30 4.07 -10.06 0.79
C VAL A 30 2.75 -10.67 0.28
N LEU A 31 2.44 -10.44 -0.99
CA LEU A 31 1.23 -10.99 -1.61
C LEU A 31 1.22 -12.51 -1.59
N ASP A 32 2.36 -13.16 -1.92
CA ASP A 32 2.46 -14.62 -1.89
C ASP A 32 2.17 -15.17 -0.50
N ALA A 33 2.77 -14.58 0.54
CA ALA A 33 2.52 -14.98 1.92
C ALA A 33 1.06 -14.75 2.35
N MET A 34 0.40 -13.70 1.83
CA MET A 34 -1.02 -13.44 2.11
C MET A 34 -1.93 -14.44 1.41
N MET A 35 -1.58 -14.87 0.21
CA MET A 35 -2.38 -15.87 -0.52
C MET A 35 -2.32 -17.24 0.15
N ASP A 36 -1.15 -17.67 0.62
CA ASP A 36 -1.00 -18.89 1.40
C ASP A 36 -1.82 -18.81 2.71
N LEU A 37 -1.75 -17.69 3.41
CA LEU A 37 -2.56 -17.49 4.62
C LEU A 37 -4.08 -17.59 4.32
N LEU A 38 -4.54 -17.07 3.19
CA LEU A 38 -5.93 -17.22 2.76
C LEU A 38 -6.32 -18.67 2.50
N ASP A 39 -5.36 -19.55 2.15
CA ASP A 39 -5.61 -20.96 1.95
C ASP A 39 -5.73 -21.74 3.27
N GLU A 40 -5.11 -21.25 4.33
CA GLU A 40 -5.14 -21.87 5.66
C GLU A 40 -6.34 -21.43 6.51
N LEU A 41 -6.86 -20.22 6.27
CA LEU A 41 -7.95 -19.66 7.06
C LEU A 41 -9.33 -20.13 6.57
N GLU A 42 -10.28 -20.22 7.50
CA GLU A 42 -11.69 -20.38 7.15
C GLU A 42 -12.19 -19.15 6.37
N PRO A 43 -13.07 -19.35 5.36
CA PRO A 43 -13.53 -18.25 4.52
C PRO A 43 -14.31 -17.18 5.28
N TYR A 44 -13.99 -15.92 5.01
CA TYR A 44 -14.72 -14.75 5.44
C TYR A 44 -15.32 -14.01 4.23
N GLU A 45 -16.10 -12.97 4.47
CA GLU A 45 -16.61 -12.12 3.39
C GLU A 45 -15.50 -11.28 2.76
N THR A 46 -14.60 -10.76 3.59
CA THR A 46 -13.51 -9.89 3.18
C THR A 46 -12.21 -10.25 3.88
N PHE A 47 -11.11 -9.95 3.23
CA PHE A 47 -9.77 -10.01 3.80
C PHE A 47 -9.14 -8.62 3.77
N SER A 48 -8.41 -8.28 4.83
CA SER A 48 -7.71 -6.99 4.92
C SER A 48 -6.29 -7.20 5.41
N TYR A 49 -5.36 -6.57 4.74
CA TYR A 49 -3.95 -6.57 5.05
C TYR A 49 -3.44 -5.17 5.38
N PHE A 50 -2.67 -5.03 6.44
CA PHE A 50 -2.11 -3.78 6.92
C PHE A 50 -0.60 -3.89 7.07
N LEU A 51 0.16 -2.88 6.61
CA LEU A 51 1.59 -2.79 6.87
C LEU A 51 1.83 -2.08 8.21
N PRO A 52 2.55 -2.72 9.15
CA PRO A 52 2.90 -2.10 10.42
C PRO A 52 3.85 -0.90 10.24
N THR A 53 4.53 -0.82 9.10
CA THR A 53 5.41 0.30 8.73
C THR A 53 4.66 1.58 8.38
N CYS A 54 3.31 1.55 8.31
CA CYS A 54 2.47 2.70 8.01
C CYS A 54 1.63 3.13 9.24
N PRO A 55 2.24 3.73 10.28
CA PRO A 55 1.60 3.91 11.60
C PRO A 55 0.50 4.98 11.65
N PHE A 56 0.36 5.83 10.62
CA PHE A 56 -0.56 6.97 10.63
C PHE A 56 -1.89 6.73 9.90
N ILE A 57 -2.24 5.48 9.64
CA ILE A 57 -3.56 5.11 9.13
C ILE A 57 -4.58 5.28 10.26
N SER A 58 -5.62 6.06 10.00
CA SER A 58 -6.65 6.31 10.99
C SER A 58 -7.80 5.29 10.91
N PRO A 59 -8.54 5.08 12.01
CA PRO A 59 -9.76 4.26 11.98
C PRO A 59 -10.78 4.74 10.95
N ASP A 60 -10.85 6.04 10.67
CA ASP A 60 -11.76 6.60 9.66
C ASP A 60 -11.36 6.22 8.23
N ASP A 61 -10.05 6.10 7.95
CA ASP A 61 -9.58 5.63 6.65
C ASP A 61 -9.96 4.16 6.45
N ILE A 62 -9.81 3.34 7.49
CA ILE A 62 -10.23 1.92 7.49
C ILE A 62 -11.74 1.81 7.27
N LYS A 63 -12.56 2.57 7.99
CA LYS A 63 -14.02 2.59 7.83
C LYS A 63 -14.44 2.96 6.41
N LYS A 64 -13.76 3.95 5.79
CA LYS A 64 -14.01 4.32 4.37
C LYS A 64 -13.73 3.14 3.44
N GLY A 65 -12.66 2.38 3.69
CA GLY A 65 -12.33 1.18 2.92
C GLY A 65 -13.41 0.11 3.04
N ILE A 66 -13.78 -0.25 4.26
CA ILE A 66 -14.82 -1.24 4.56
C ILE A 66 -16.15 -0.85 3.91
N THR A 67 -16.56 0.42 4.05
CA THR A 67 -17.82 0.91 3.45
C THR A 67 -17.85 0.74 1.93
N LYS A 68 -16.70 0.96 1.25
CA LYS A 68 -16.60 0.77 -0.21
C LYS A 68 -16.79 -0.71 -0.61
N LEU A 69 -16.22 -1.64 0.15
CA LEU A 69 -16.39 -3.08 -0.09
C LEU A 69 -17.84 -3.53 0.19
N GLN A 70 -18.41 -3.12 1.32
CA GLN A 70 -19.77 -3.49 1.70
C GLN A 70 -20.83 -3.02 0.69
N ASN A 71 -20.60 -1.88 0.06
CA ASN A 71 -21.49 -1.38 -1.00
C ASN A 71 -21.40 -2.20 -2.31
N ARG A 72 -20.56 -3.23 -2.36
CA ARG A 72 -20.35 -4.14 -3.51
C ARG A 72 -20.08 -3.42 -4.83
N GLN A 73 -19.44 -2.26 -4.78
CA GLN A 73 -19.09 -1.44 -5.95
C GLN A 73 -17.65 -1.69 -6.42
N CYS A 74 -16.94 -2.58 -5.76
CA CYS A 74 -15.55 -2.91 -6.06
C CYS A 74 -15.18 -4.30 -5.53
N ASP A 75 -14.15 -4.89 -6.12
CA ASP A 75 -13.58 -6.17 -5.70
C ASP A 75 -12.57 -5.98 -4.58
N SER A 76 -11.95 -4.82 -4.57
CA SER A 76 -10.87 -4.47 -3.64
C SER A 76 -10.79 -2.97 -3.39
N VAL A 77 -10.17 -2.63 -2.27
CA VAL A 77 -9.88 -1.24 -1.87
C VAL A 77 -8.43 -1.15 -1.41
N VAL A 78 -7.70 -0.17 -1.92
CA VAL A 78 -6.30 0.06 -1.59
C VAL A 78 -6.14 1.49 -1.05
N SER A 79 -5.34 1.64 0.01
CA SER A 79 -4.94 2.96 0.48
C SER A 79 -3.96 3.59 -0.51
N MET A 80 -4.26 4.79 -0.96
CA MET A 80 -3.52 5.50 -2.00
C MET A 80 -3.03 6.85 -1.47
N THR A 81 -1.87 7.29 -1.90
CA THR A 81 -1.39 8.65 -1.62
C THR A 81 -1.02 9.36 -2.91
N GLN A 82 -1.16 10.67 -2.93
CA GLN A 82 -0.75 11.46 -4.08
C GLN A 82 0.78 11.45 -4.18
N ILE A 83 1.29 11.25 -5.38
CA ILE A 83 2.71 11.46 -5.69
C ILE A 83 2.93 12.98 -5.67
N PRO A 84 3.79 13.50 -4.75
CA PRO A 84 3.98 14.95 -4.61
C PRO A 84 4.64 15.57 -5.84
N GLU A 85 5.54 14.82 -6.47
CA GLU A 85 6.25 15.26 -7.66
C GLU A 85 5.33 15.25 -8.89
N THR A 86 5.63 16.12 -9.81
CA THR A 86 4.94 16.20 -11.09
C THR A 86 5.47 15.09 -12.01
N LEU A 87 4.91 13.89 -11.88
CA LEU A 87 5.41 12.68 -12.58
C LEU A 87 5.54 12.87 -14.09
N GLN A 88 4.66 13.68 -14.70
CA GLN A 88 4.74 13.99 -16.13
C GLN A 88 5.98 14.81 -16.54
N LEU A 89 6.73 15.35 -15.59
CA LEU A 89 8.02 16.01 -15.86
C LEU A 89 9.21 15.09 -15.55
N ALA A 90 8.95 13.80 -15.30
CA ALA A 90 10.01 12.82 -15.05
C ALA A 90 10.82 12.57 -16.33
N CYS A 91 12.13 12.44 -16.14
CA CYS A 91 13.09 12.10 -17.19
C CYS A 91 13.93 10.91 -16.75
N LEU A 92 14.40 10.14 -17.73
CA LEU A 92 15.51 9.23 -17.55
C LEU A 92 16.81 9.98 -17.87
N MET A 93 17.88 9.63 -17.17
CA MET A 93 19.23 10.10 -17.49
C MET A 93 20.01 8.95 -18.11
N SER A 94 20.59 9.17 -19.29
CA SER A 94 21.50 8.24 -19.95
C SER A 94 22.79 9.00 -20.26
N GLU A 95 23.84 8.74 -19.50
CA GLU A 95 25.04 9.57 -19.48
C GLU A 95 24.64 11.03 -19.18
N ASP A 96 24.87 11.97 -20.11
CA ASP A 96 24.51 13.37 -19.99
C ASP A 96 23.19 13.73 -20.71
N ASN A 97 22.52 12.73 -21.32
CA ASN A 97 21.28 12.98 -22.04
C ASN A 97 20.07 12.92 -21.14
N VAL A 98 19.20 13.92 -21.25
CA VAL A 98 17.90 13.99 -20.58
C VAL A 98 16.84 13.44 -21.51
N LEU A 99 16.20 12.35 -21.11
CA LEU A 99 15.18 11.64 -21.90
C LEU A 99 13.83 11.78 -21.21
N PRO A 100 12.92 12.65 -21.68
CA PRO A 100 11.58 12.76 -21.10
C PRO A 100 10.82 11.43 -21.15
N VAL A 101 10.15 11.07 -20.06
CA VAL A 101 9.29 9.87 -19.98
C VAL A 101 7.91 10.15 -20.55
N PHE A 102 7.47 11.41 -20.50
CA PHE A 102 6.19 11.87 -21.00
C PHE A 102 6.37 13.07 -21.92
N ASP A 103 5.47 13.25 -22.87
CA ASP A 103 5.52 14.31 -23.89
C ASP A 103 5.37 15.74 -23.32
N ASN A 104 5.04 15.87 -22.04
CA ASN A 104 4.77 17.17 -21.41
C ASN A 104 5.91 18.16 -21.53
N LEU A 105 7.16 17.72 -21.34
CA LEU A 105 8.33 18.60 -21.44
C LEU A 105 8.55 19.04 -22.89
N GLU A 106 8.44 18.12 -23.84
CA GLU A 106 8.61 18.41 -25.27
C GLU A 106 7.53 19.34 -25.80
N CYS A 107 6.29 19.24 -25.26
CA CYS A 107 5.18 20.14 -25.61
C CYS A 107 5.17 21.44 -24.82
N GLY A 108 6.11 21.67 -23.90
CA GLY A 108 6.14 22.85 -23.03
C GLY A 108 5.02 22.89 -21.97
N LEU A 109 4.35 21.77 -21.70
CA LEU A 109 3.24 21.66 -20.73
C LEU A 109 3.78 21.45 -19.31
N THR A 110 4.43 22.47 -18.76
CA THR A 110 5.10 22.41 -17.44
C THR A 110 4.29 23.05 -16.31
N ASN A 111 3.18 23.74 -16.60
CA ASN A 111 2.36 24.39 -15.60
C ASN A 111 1.58 23.38 -14.76
N SER A 112 1.92 23.29 -13.47
CA SER A 112 1.35 22.32 -12.51
C SER A 112 -0.18 22.37 -12.40
N LYS A 113 -0.83 23.48 -12.75
CA LYS A 113 -2.30 23.59 -12.74
C LYS A 113 -2.99 22.74 -13.78
N PHE A 114 -2.30 22.39 -14.87
CA PHE A 114 -2.83 21.60 -15.98
C PHE A 114 -2.30 20.17 -15.99
N ILE A 115 -1.39 19.82 -15.06
CA ILE A 115 -0.79 18.49 -14.97
C ILE A 115 -1.70 17.59 -14.13
N LYS A 116 -1.91 16.35 -14.60
CA LYS A 116 -2.71 15.35 -13.88
C LYS A 116 -2.03 14.96 -12.57
N LYS A 117 -2.84 14.76 -11.54
CA LYS A 117 -2.37 14.21 -10.27
C LYS A 117 -2.26 12.69 -10.39
N TYR A 118 -1.13 12.16 -9.98
CA TYR A 118 -0.89 10.74 -9.91
C TYR A 118 -0.89 10.26 -8.47
N TYR A 119 -1.25 9.00 -8.29
CA TYR A 119 -1.33 8.36 -6.98
C TYR A 119 -0.57 7.05 -7.01
N LYS A 120 -0.03 6.64 -5.86
CA LYS A 120 0.57 5.34 -5.64
C LYS A 120 -0.06 4.67 -4.42
N PRO A 121 0.03 3.35 -4.26
CA PRO A 121 -0.29 2.70 -2.99
C PRO A 121 0.50 3.36 -1.86
N SER A 122 -0.18 3.63 -0.74
CA SER A 122 0.47 4.23 0.42
C SER A 122 1.11 3.20 1.35
N GLY A 123 0.84 1.90 1.11
CA GLY A 123 1.26 0.82 1.99
C GLY A 123 0.32 0.59 3.18
N GLY A 124 -0.52 1.55 3.55
CA GLY A 124 -1.29 1.51 4.78
C GLY A 124 -2.24 0.33 4.91
N PHE A 125 -3.01 0.04 3.86
CA PHE A 125 -3.86 -1.16 3.81
C PHE A 125 -4.25 -1.57 2.40
N TYR A 126 -4.55 -2.86 2.28
CA TYR A 126 -5.15 -3.52 1.13
C TYR A 126 -6.31 -4.35 1.62
N MET A 127 -7.48 -4.19 1.03
CA MET A 127 -8.70 -4.91 1.38
C MET A 127 -9.32 -5.51 0.13
N GLY A 128 -9.91 -6.69 0.22
CA GLY A 128 -10.59 -7.31 -0.91
C GLY A 128 -11.68 -8.28 -0.49
N LEU A 129 -12.58 -8.57 -1.41
CA LEU A 129 -13.54 -9.65 -1.25
C LEU A 129 -12.79 -10.98 -1.24
N TRP A 130 -13.11 -11.85 -0.30
CA TRP A 130 -12.42 -13.13 -0.12
C TRP A 130 -12.36 -13.96 -1.40
N ASN A 131 -13.50 -14.20 -2.01
CA ASN A 131 -13.58 -15.01 -3.23
C ASN A 131 -12.79 -14.40 -4.39
N TYR A 132 -12.85 -13.06 -4.53
CA TYR A 132 -12.06 -12.37 -5.55
C TYR A 132 -10.56 -12.58 -5.35
N LEU A 133 -10.07 -12.45 -4.11
CA LEU A 133 -8.64 -12.63 -3.81
C LEU A 133 -8.18 -14.07 -4.04
N LYS A 134 -8.99 -15.07 -3.67
CA LYS A 134 -8.70 -16.49 -3.91
C LYS A 134 -8.60 -16.81 -5.41
N GLU A 135 -9.47 -16.24 -6.22
CA GLU A 135 -9.50 -16.51 -7.67
C GLU A 135 -8.40 -15.76 -8.42
N ASN A 136 -8.13 -14.51 -8.04
CA ASN A 136 -7.28 -13.60 -8.82
C ASN A 136 -5.89 -13.37 -8.24
N GLN A 137 -5.67 -13.74 -6.98
CA GLN A 137 -4.39 -13.60 -6.27
C GLN A 137 -3.77 -12.20 -6.41
N ASN A 138 -4.61 -11.16 -6.37
CA ASN A 138 -4.21 -9.79 -6.56
C ASN A 138 -5.24 -8.83 -5.95
N PHE A 139 -4.75 -7.70 -5.39
CA PHE A 139 -5.60 -6.61 -4.90
C PHE A 139 -5.99 -5.59 -6.00
N PHE A 140 -5.41 -5.68 -7.19
CA PHE A 140 -5.69 -4.73 -8.27
C PHE A 140 -6.53 -5.35 -9.37
N SER A 141 -7.69 -4.73 -9.65
CA SER A 141 -8.58 -5.02 -10.77
C SER A 141 -9.05 -3.73 -11.43
N ARG A 142 -9.88 -3.85 -12.45
CA ARG A 142 -10.58 -2.69 -13.03
C ARG A 142 -11.62 -2.08 -12.08
N LEU A 143 -12.05 -2.84 -11.06
CA LEU A 143 -13.02 -2.42 -10.05
C LEU A 143 -12.36 -2.08 -8.70
N THR A 144 -11.03 -1.97 -8.64
CA THR A 144 -10.32 -1.52 -7.44
C THR A 144 -10.64 -0.06 -7.14
N LYS A 145 -11.01 0.24 -5.91
CA LYS A 145 -11.22 1.62 -5.42
C LYS A 145 -10.07 2.06 -4.52
N GLY A 146 -9.82 3.37 -4.52
CA GLY A 146 -8.82 3.97 -3.62
C GLY A 146 -9.47 4.65 -2.42
N VAL A 147 -8.78 4.60 -1.28
CA VAL A 147 -8.96 5.53 -0.15
C VAL A 147 -7.73 6.43 -0.12
N ILE A 148 -7.93 7.73 -0.29
CA ILE A 148 -6.83 8.68 -0.33
C ILE A 148 -6.36 9.00 1.09
N ILE A 149 -5.12 8.68 1.37
CA ILE A 149 -4.40 9.06 2.57
C ILE A 149 -3.61 10.32 2.26
N PRO A 150 -3.75 11.40 3.03
CA PRO A 150 -2.94 12.61 2.85
C PRO A 150 -1.43 12.29 2.88
N PRO A 151 -0.59 12.92 2.04
CA PRO A 151 0.84 12.65 2.03
C PRO A 151 1.52 12.75 3.41
N ALA A 152 1.09 13.70 4.24
CA ALA A 152 1.59 13.84 5.60
C ALA A 152 1.33 12.60 6.50
N ARG A 153 0.34 11.77 6.20
CA ARG A 153 0.01 10.54 6.96
C ARG A 153 0.36 9.25 6.20
N SER A 154 0.97 9.35 5.03
CA SER A 154 1.35 8.20 4.21
C SER A 154 2.84 7.84 4.35
N VAL A 155 3.37 8.01 5.55
CA VAL A 155 4.73 7.60 5.89
C VAL A 155 4.81 6.08 5.89
N ASP A 156 5.79 5.55 5.18
CA ASP A 156 6.15 4.14 5.17
C ASP A 156 7.58 4.02 5.70
N ILE A 157 7.74 3.42 6.87
CA ILE A 157 9.01 3.34 7.61
C ILE A 157 9.87 2.21 7.03
N ASN A 158 10.91 2.57 6.29
CA ASN A 158 11.87 1.65 5.72
C ASN A 158 13.30 1.90 6.25
N THR A 159 13.58 3.09 6.79
CA THR A 159 14.90 3.51 7.27
C THR A 159 14.81 4.13 8.66
N ILE A 160 15.96 4.32 9.31
CA ILE A 160 16.05 5.02 10.61
C ILE A 160 15.63 6.49 10.46
N GLU A 161 15.88 7.09 9.31
CA GLU A 161 15.46 8.45 8.98
C GLU A 161 13.94 8.57 8.93
N ASP A 162 13.25 7.55 8.40
CA ASP A 162 11.79 7.51 8.38
C ASP A 162 11.22 7.41 9.80
N ILE A 163 11.87 6.68 10.71
CA ILE A 163 11.48 6.62 12.13
C ILE A 163 11.56 8.02 12.74
N LYS A 164 12.68 8.72 12.58
CA LYS A 164 12.84 10.09 13.10
C LYS A 164 11.81 11.05 12.54
N TYR A 165 11.50 10.91 11.24
CA TYR A 165 10.45 11.70 10.62
C TYR A 165 9.09 11.38 11.23
N ALA A 166 8.75 10.09 11.38
CA ALA A 166 7.50 9.66 11.98
C ALA A 166 7.37 10.15 13.44
N GLU A 167 8.42 10.04 14.25
CA GLU A 167 8.47 10.56 15.62
C GLU A 167 8.20 12.06 15.67
N SER A 168 8.73 12.84 14.73
CA SER A 168 8.50 14.30 14.67
C SER A 168 7.04 14.69 14.40
N MET A 169 6.21 13.75 13.93
CA MET A 169 4.79 13.97 13.63
C MET A 169 3.86 13.69 14.84
N ILE A 170 4.38 13.08 15.89
CA ILE A 170 3.59 12.65 17.07
C ILE A 170 3.48 13.80 18.10
N TRP A 171 4.26 14.88 17.98
CA TRP A 171 4.36 16.02 18.92
C TRP A 171 3.57 17.23 18.49
#